data_c8bb7c8bdbb9034a79403fc5eea3f418
#
_entry.id   c8bb7c8bdbb9034a79403fc5eea3f418
#
_cell.length_a   1.000
_cell.length_b   1.000
_cell.length_c   1.000
_cell.angle_alpha   90.00
_cell.angle_beta   90.00
_cell.angle_gamma   90.00
#
_symmetry.space_group_name_H-M   'P 1'
#
loop_
_entity.id
_entity.type
_entity.pdbx_description
1 polymer ?
#
loop_
_entity_poly.entity_id
_entity_poly.type
_entity_poly.pdbx_seq_one_letter_code
_entity_poly.pdbx_strand_id
1 'polypeptide(L)'
;MHVLGDRMFLENNPFEAVRARSDLNGLQKIREVFALDRADEEREAVNAQAVTILKDPRILAAAVAANRRVLTPLWLELIEEGRRDGSIRTDYAKELSELLPLVNFWLLPSVFPADAPEILHKCRFVAKVLTAMGLPVVDEVMYERTERLLGHFGEKEVQET
;
A
#
# COMPACT_ATOMS: atom_id res chain seq x y z
N MET A 1 -2.27 -15.00 -20.31
CA MET A 1 -1.71 -14.79 -18.95
C MET A 1 -1.73 -13.33 -18.47
N HIS A 2 -1.71 -12.34 -19.35
CA HIS A 2 -1.81 -10.92 -18.95
C HIS A 2 -3.19 -10.50 -18.43
N VAL A 3 -4.28 -11.09 -18.89
CA VAL A 3 -5.68 -10.69 -18.60
C VAL A 3 -6.14 -11.07 -17.18
N LEU A 4 -5.63 -12.17 -16.60
CA LEU A 4 -6.01 -12.63 -15.25
C LEU A 4 -5.36 -11.79 -14.14
N GLY A 5 -4.10 -11.38 -14.31
CA GLY A 5 -3.41 -10.51 -13.37
C GLY A 5 -4.03 -9.10 -13.32
N ASP A 6 -4.36 -8.53 -14.47
CA ASP A 6 -4.99 -7.21 -14.56
C ASP A 6 -6.42 -7.22 -13.99
N ARG A 7 -7.19 -8.30 -14.17
CA ARG A 7 -8.52 -8.46 -13.57
C ARG A 7 -8.48 -8.53 -12.05
N MET A 8 -7.54 -9.27 -11.48
CA MET A 8 -7.39 -9.38 -10.03
C MET A 8 -7.11 -8.02 -9.37
N PHE A 9 -6.35 -7.16 -10.02
CA PHE A 9 -6.09 -5.80 -9.56
C PHE A 9 -7.26 -4.85 -9.81
N LEU A 10 -8.08 -5.06 -10.84
CA LEU A 10 -9.20 -4.19 -11.20
C LEU A 10 -10.47 -4.50 -10.42
N GLU A 11 -10.78 -5.77 -10.16
CA GLU A 11 -12.05 -6.19 -9.54
C GLU A 11 -12.10 -5.97 -8.01
N ASN A 12 -10.95 -5.91 -7.33
CA ASN A 12 -10.85 -5.67 -5.87
C ASN A 12 -10.00 -4.43 -5.53
N ASN A 13 -10.04 -3.43 -6.38
CA ASN A 13 -9.20 -2.26 -6.29
C ASN A 13 -9.82 -1.21 -5.35
N PRO A 14 -9.18 -0.84 -4.22
CA PRO A 14 -9.69 0.18 -3.32
C PRO A 14 -9.80 1.56 -3.97
N PHE A 15 -9.13 1.81 -5.09
CA PHE A 15 -9.19 3.08 -5.81
C PHE A 15 -10.59 3.38 -6.36
N GLU A 16 -11.31 2.38 -6.86
CA GLU A 16 -12.67 2.59 -7.39
C GLU A 16 -13.63 3.08 -6.30
N ALA A 17 -13.47 2.60 -5.07
CA ALA A 17 -14.29 3.02 -3.95
C ALA A 17 -14.09 4.50 -3.57
N VAL A 18 -12.89 5.04 -3.78
CA VAL A 18 -12.53 6.41 -3.38
C VAL A 18 -12.52 7.42 -4.52
N ARG A 19 -12.29 7.00 -5.76
CA ARG A 19 -12.22 7.92 -6.91
C ARG A 19 -13.48 8.78 -7.07
N ALA A 20 -14.65 8.17 -6.92
CA ALA A 20 -15.94 8.83 -7.09
C ALA A 20 -16.37 9.69 -5.89
N ARG A 21 -15.64 9.67 -4.78
CA ARG A 21 -15.98 10.43 -3.57
C ARG A 21 -15.64 11.90 -3.70
N SER A 22 -16.66 12.73 -3.88
CA SER A 22 -16.53 14.18 -3.96
C SER A 22 -16.37 14.87 -2.60
N ASP A 23 -16.62 14.16 -1.50
CA ASP A 23 -16.48 14.65 -0.13
C ASP A 23 -15.04 14.59 0.41
N LEU A 24 -14.11 13.96 -0.33
CA LEU A 24 -12.71 13.80 0.04
C LEU A 24 -11.80 14.60 -0.91
N ASN A 25 -10.77 15.24 -0.33
CA ASN A 25 -9.68 15.80 -1.13
C ASN A 25 -8.68 14.69 -1.54
N GLY A 26 -7.73 15.02 -2.42
CA GLY A 26 -6.78 14.05 -2.96
C GLY A 26 -5.96 13.33 -1.88
N LEU A 27 -5.49 14.02 -0.86
CA LEU A 27 -4.77 13.42 0.26
C LEU A 27 -5.65 12.48 1.09
N GLN A 28 -6.90 12.87 1.36
CA GLN A 28 -7.85 12.03 2.08
C GLN A 28 -8.18 10.76 1.30
N LYS A 29 -8.34 10.85 -0.02
CA LYS A 29 -8.53 9.69 -0.90
C LYS A 29 -7.36 8.72 -0.81
N ILE A 30 -6.13 9.22 -0.84
CA ILE A 30 -4.92 8.39 -0.69
C ILE A 30 -4.90 7.69 0.67
N ARG A 31 -5.21 8.41 1.76
CA ARG A 31 -5.34 7.82 3.10
C ARG A 31 -6.40 6.73 3.17
N GLU A 32 -7.55 6.94 2.53
CA GLU A 32 -8.61 5.92 2.44
C GLU A 32 -8.17 4.67 1.67
N VAL A 33 -7.44 4.82 0.57
CA VAL A 33 -6.87 3.66 -0.16
C VAL A 33 -5.99 2.82 0.75
N PHE A 34 -5.11 3.44 1.52
CA PHE A 34 -4.26 2.73 2.49
C PHE A 34 -5.07 2.08 3.62
N ALA A 35 -6.13 2.72 4.09
CA ALA A 35 -6.99 2.19 5.16
C ALA A 35 -7.81 0.99 4.68
N LEU A 36 -8.38 1.05 3.47
CA LEU A 36 -9.16 -0.04 2.88
C LEU A 36 -8.30 -1.26 2.53
N ASP A 37 -7.08 -1.04 2.10
CA ASP A 37 -6.13 -2.12 1.78
C ASP A 37 -5.79 -2.98 3.01
N ARG A 38 -5.97 -2.43 4.21
CA ARG A 38 -5.66 -3.08 5.48
C ARG A 38 -6.87 -3.63 6.23
N ALA A 39 -8.10 -3.24 5.86
CA ALA A 39 -9.30 -3.52 6.64
C ALA A 39 -10.03 -4.82 6.26
N ASP A 40 -9.59 -5.49 5.20
CA ASP A 40 -10.31 -6.62 4.62
C ASP A 40 -9.68 -7.96 5.04
N GLU A 41 -10.31 -8.67 5.99
CA GLU A 41 -9.87 -9.99 6.46
C GLU A 41 -9.88 -11.05 5.35
N GLU A 42 -10.79 -10.95 4.36
CA GLU A 42 -10.78 -11.81 3.18
C GLU A 42 -9.55 -11.57 2.31
N ARG A 43 -9.08 -10.31 2.25
CA ARG A 43 -7.81 -9.96 1.61
C ARG A 43 -6.59 -10.49 2.36
N GLU A 44 -6.63 -10.62 3.69
CA GLU A 44 -5.53 -11.23 4.44
C GLU A 44 -5.30 -12.69 4.01
N ALA A 45 -6.35 -13.47 3.84
CA ALA A 45 -6.24 -14.86 3.37
C ALA A 45 -5.73 -14.93 1.92
N VAL A 46 -6.20 -14.05 1.04
CA VAL A 46 -5.72 -13.93 -0.34
C VAL A 46 -4.29 -13.41 -0.37
N ASN A 47 -3.94 -12.45 0.47
CA ASN A 47 -2.59 -11.90 0.59
C ASN A 47 -1.61 -12.94 1.15
N ALA A 48 -2.01 -13.79 2.09
CA ALA A 48 -1.16 -14.87 2.61
C ALA A 48 -0.79 -15.88 1.51
N GLN A 49 -1.73 -16.22 0.62
CA GLN A 49 -1.45 -17.04 -0.56
C GLN A 49 -0.60 -16.30 -1.59
N ALA A 50 -0.88 -15.03 -1.84
CA ALA A 50 -0.12 -14.18 -2.75
C ALA A 50 1.33 -14.00 -2.26
N VAL A 51 1.55 -13.83 -0.96
CA VAL A 51 2.89 -13.73 -0.35
C VAL A 51 3.73 -14.97 -0.63
N THR A 52 3.14 -16.16 -0.55
CA THR A 52 3.85 -17.42 -0.87
C THR A 52 4.19 -17.53 -2.36
N ILE A 53 3.28 -17.11 -3.23
CA ILE A 53 3.45 -17.13 -4.69
C ILE A 53 4.53 -16.14 -5.15
N LEU A 54 4.67 -14.98 -4.49
CA LEU A 54 5.66 -13.95 -4.79
C LEU A 54 7.11 -14.36 -4.48
N LYS A 55 7.34 -15.52 -3.88
CA LYS A 55 8.68 -16.13 -3.77
C LYS A 55 9.20 -16.62 -5.13
N ASP A 56 8.34 -16.89 -6.10
CA ASP A 56 8.77 -17.20 -7.47
C ASP A 56 9.17 -15.88 -8.17
N PRO A 57 10.45 -15.75 -8.60
CA PRO A 57 10.93 -14.52 -9.23
C PRO A 57 10.17 -14.13 -10.50
N ARG A 58 9.62 -15.10 -11.22
CA ARG A 58 8.84 -14.84 -12.44
C ARG A 58 7.49 -14.21 -12.11
N ILE A 59 6.85 -14.68 -11.05
CA ILE A 59 5.59 -14.14 -10.57
C ILE A 59 5.80 -12.75 -9.97
N LEU A 60 6.88 -12.56 -9.20
CA LEU A 60 7.25 -11.26 -8.67
C LEU A 60 7.48 -10.23 -9.78
N ALA A 61 8.24 -10.60 -10.82
CA ALA A 61 8.47 -9.72 -11.97
C ALA A 61 7.16 -9.36 -12.70
N ALA A 62 6.26 -10.33 -12.88
CA ALA A 62 4.94 -10.09 -13.47
C ALA A 62 4.07 -9.18 -12.59
N ALA A 63 4.11 -9.34 -11.27
CA ALA A 63 3.39 -8.49 -10.31
C ALA A 63 3.91 -7.05 -10.34
N VAL A 64 5.23 -6.85 -10.38
CA VAL A 64 5.84 -5.52 -10.52
C VAL A 64 5.43 -4.86 -11.84
N ALA A 65 5.44 -5.60 -12.93
CA ALA A 65 5.01 -5.09 -14.23
C ALA A 65 3.52 -4.72 -14.25
N ALA A 66 2.65 -5.52 -13.62
CA ALA A 66 1.22 -5.22 -13.46
C ALA A 66 1.00 -3.97 -12.61
N ASN A 67 1.70 -3.82 -11.49
CA ASN A 67 1.63 -2.63 -10.65
C ASN A 67 2.02 -1.37 -11.42
N ARG A 68 3.09 -1.41 -12.19
CA ARG A 68 3.50 -0.29 -13.03
C ARG A 68 2.43 0.10 -14.05
N ARG A 69 1.74 -0.87 -14.61
CA ARG A 69 0.75 -0.65 -15.67
C ARG A 69 -0.60 -0.19 -15.12
N VAL A 70 -1.02 -0.73 -13.98
CA VAL A 70 -2.36 -0.53 -13.42
C VAL A 70 -2.36 0.46 -12.25
N LEU A 71 -1.52 0.25 -11.23
CA LEU A 71 -1.57 1.04 -10.00
C LEU A 71 -0.85 2.38 -10.11
N THR A 72 0.26 2.45 -10.80
CA THR A 72 1.00 3.72 -10.95
C THR A 72 0.14 4.84 -11.53
N PRO A 73 -0.64 4.64 -12.61
CA PRO A 73 -1.55 5.68 -13.11
C PRO A 73 -2.62 6.10 -12.11
N LEU A 74 -3.15 5.17 -11.32
CA LEU A 74 -4.17 5.46 -10.30
C LEU A 74 -3.59 6.29 -9.14
N TRP A 75 -2.40 5.96 -8.67
CA TRP A 75 -1.69 6.78 -7.69
C TRP A 75 -1.40 8.18 -8.21
N LEU A 76 -0.93 8.29 -9.44
CA LEU A 76 -0.66 9.58 -10.06
C LEU A 76 -1.92 10.45 -10.15
N GLU A 77 -3.05 9.88 -10.54
CA GLU A 77 -4.34 10.57 -10.59
C GLU A 77 -4.70 11.21 -9.24
N LEU A 78 -4.61 10.44 -8.15
CA LEU A 78 -4.93 10.93 -6.79
C LEU A 78 -3.92 11.97 -6.29
N ILE A 79 -2.63 11.79 -6.57
CA ILE A 79 -1.60 12.77 -6.20
C ILE A 79 -1.81 14.09 -6.95
N GLU A 80 -2.10 14.03 -8.24
CA GLU A 80 -2.38 15.23 -9.04
C GLU A 80 -3.70 15.91 -8.63
N GLU A 81 -4.72 15.14 -8.21
CA GLU A 81 -5.92 15.71 -7.61
C GLU A 81 -5.58 16.48 -6.33
N GLY A 82 -4.77 15.89 -5.43
CA GLY A 82 -4.32 16.56 -4.21
C GLY A 82 -3.45 17.79 -4.46
N ARG A 83 -2.67 17.81 -5.53
CA ARG A 83 -1.93 19.00 -5.96
C ARG A 83 -2.86 20.11 -6.43
N ARG A 84 -3.90 19.78 -7.19
CA ARG A 84 -4.89 20.75 -7.67
C ARG A 84 -5.75 21.33 -6.56
N ASP A 85 -6.16 20.52 -5.58
CA ASP A 85 -6.97 20.97 -4.44
C ASP A 85 -6.14 21.59 -3.29
N GLY A 86 -4.81 21.50 -3.36
CA GLY A 86 -3.88 22.06 -2.39
C GLY A 86 -3.61 21.16 -1.17
N SER A 87 -4.17 19.96 -1.11
CA SER A 87 -3.94 19.00 -0.01
C SER A 87 -2.57 18.32 -0.07
N ILE A 88 -1.96 18.26 -1.26
CA ILE A 88 -0.63 17.69 -1.48
C ILE A 88 0.28 18.75 -2.11
N ARG A 89 1.46 18.93 -1.53
CA ARG A 89 2.49 19.86 -2.02
C ARG A 89 3.76 19.10 -2.33
N THR A 90 3.91 18.67 -3.57
CA THR A 90 5.08 17.91 -4.02
C THR A 90 5.50 18.33 -5.42
N ASP A 91 6.80 18.31 -5.68
CA ASP A 91 7.39 18.43 -7.02
C ASP A 91 7.64 17.05 -7.66
N TYR A 92 7.35 15.96 -6.91
CA TYR A 92 7.71 14.57 -7.26
C TYR A 92 6.49 13.68 -7.44
N ALA A 93 5.40 14.18 -8.03
CA ALA A 93 4.16 13.43 -8.19
C ALA A 93 4.35 12.12 -8.97
N LYS A 94 5.11 12.16 -10.05
CA LYS A 94 5.41 10.98 -10.88
C LYS A 94 6.25 9.96 -10.11
N GLU A 95 7.34 10.40 -9.50
CA GLU A 95 8.26 9.56 -8.74
C GLU A 95 7.54 8.89 -7.56
N LEU A 96 6.69 9.62 -6.85
CA LEU A 96 5.87 9.08 -5.77
C LEU A 96 4.85 8.05 -6.27
N SER A 97 4.22 8.29 -7.42
CA SER A 97 3.28 7.34 -8.02
C SER A 97 3.93 6.00 -8.42
N GLU A 98 5.20 6.04 -8.79
CA GLU A 98 5.99 4.86 -9.11
C GLU A 98 6.55 4.15 -7.85
N LEU A 99 6.91 4.94 -6.83
CA LEU A 99 7.48 4.42 -5.58
C LEU A 99 6.43 3.71 -4.71
N LEU A 100 5.23 4.27 -4.58
CA LEU A 100 4.18 3.73 -3.70
C LEU A 100 3.86 2.26 -3.95
N PRO A 101 3.66 1.79 -5.19
CA PRO A 101 3.47 0.37 -5.46
C PRO A 101 4.69 -0.50 -5.10
N LEU A 102 5.91 0.03 -5.24
CA LEU A 102 7.15 -0.68 -4.92
C LEU A 102 7.36 -0.84 -3.42
N VAL A 103 6.92 0.13 -2.61
CA VAL A 103 6.98 0.06 -1.15
C VAL A 103 6.21 -1.16 -0.63
N ASN A 104 5.09 -1.52 -1.23
CA ASN A 104 4.33 -2.69 -0.85
C ASN A 104 5.16 -3.98 -0.97
N PHE A 105 5.95 -4.14 -2.04
CA PHE A 105 6.85 -5.29 -2.18
C PHE A 105 8.00 -5.26 -1.17
N TRP A 106 8.54 -4.08 -0.89
CA TRP A 106 9.60 -3.93 0.09
C TRP A 106 9.14 -4.27 1.52
N LEU A 107 7.87 -4.07 1.84
CA LEU A 107 7.28 -4.41 3.13
C LEU A 107 6.91 -5.90 3.27
N LEU A 108 6.90 -6.67 2.18
CA LEU A 108 6.57 -8.09 2.21
C LEU A 108 7.76 -8.92 2.73
N PRO A 109 7.58 -9.69 3.83
CA PRO A 109 8.64 -10.56 4.37
C PRO A 109 9.10 -11.65 3.40
N SER A 110 8.27 -12.02 2.43
CA SER A 110 8.64 -12.99 1.38
C SER A 110 9.62 -12.43 0.35
N VAL A 111 9.69 -11.10 0.20
CA VAL A 111 10.59 -10.40 -0.72
C VAL A 111 11.81 -9.87 0.03
N PHE A 112 11.57 -9.21 1.15
CA PHE A 112 12.59 -8.71 2.08
C PHE A 112 12.29 -9.28 3.47
N PRO A 113 12.97 -10.38 3.89
CA PRO A 113 12.73 -11.00 5.19
C PRO A 113 12.85 -10.00 6.33
N ALA A 114 11.81 -9.93 7.17
CA ALA A 114 11.74 -9.02 8.31
C ALA A 114 10.75 -9.56 9.34
N ASP A 115 11.04 -9.35 10.61
CA ASP A 115 10.10 -9.61 11.70
C ASP A 115 9.10 -8.43 11.89
N ALA A 116 8.13 -8.58 12.78
CA ALA A 116 7.12 -7.56 13.03
C ALA A 116 7.71 -6.20 13.51
N PRO A 117 8.68 -6.14 14.44
CA PRO A 117 9.36 -4.90 14.81
C PRO A 117 10.09 -4.23 13.63
N GLU A 118 10.74 -5.00 12.77
CA GLU A 118 11.44 -4.48 11.60
C GLU A 118 10.46 -3.93 10.55
N ILE A 119 9.31 -4.60 10.34
CA ILE A 119 8.26 -4.09 9.45
C ILE A 119 7.72 -2.76 9.97
N LEU A 120 7.46 -2.65 11.29
CA LEU A 120 7.02 -1.40 11.90
C LEU A 120 8.07 -0.29 11.71
N HIS A 121 9.34 -0.61 11.85
CA HIS A 121 10.43 0.33 11.62
C HIS A 121 10.48 0.81 10.17
N LYS A 122 10.30 -0.10 9.21
CA LYS A 122 10.16 0.24 7.79
C LYS A 122 8.95 1.16 7.53
N CYS A 123 7.81 0.88 8.14
CA CYS A 123 6.63 1.75 8.01
C CYS A 123 6.90 3.18 8.52
N ARG A 124 7.63 3.31 9.64
CA ARG A 124 8.07 4.62 10.15
C ARG A 124 8.99 5.36 9.18
N PHE A 125 9.92 4.64 8.60
CA PHE A 125 10.81 5.20 7.58
C PHE A 125 10.03 5.71 6.38
N VAL A 126 9.13 4.89 5.83
CA VAL A 126 8.29 5.27 4.68
C VAL A 126 7.44 6.51 5.01
N ALA A 127 6.81 6.54 6.18
CA ALA A 127 6.01 7.68 6.62
C ALA A 127 6.81 8.98 6.64
N LYS A 128 8.04 8.93 7.16
CA LYS A 128 8.95 10.09 7.18
C LYS A 128 9.37 10.53 5.79
N VAL A 129 9.72 9.59 4.92
CA VAL A 129 10.11 9.89 3.53
C VAL A 129 8.97 10.52 2.77
N LEU A 130 7.77 9.94 2.83
CA LEU A 130 6.59 10.46 2.13
C LEU A 130 6.22 11.85 2.64
N THR A 131 6.23 12.07 3.95
CA THR A 131 5.95 13.39 4.55
C THR A 131 6.98 14.42 4.11
N ALA A 132 8.26 14.08 4.10
CA ALA A 132 9.33 14.96 3.63
C ALA A 132 9.19 15.33 2.14
N MET A 133 8.62 14.43 1.33
CA MET A 133 8.36 14.65 -0.10
C MET A 133 7.01 15.35 -0.36
N GLY A 134 6.31 15.79 0.67
CA GLY A 134 5.05 16.52 0.55
C GLY A 134 3.80 15.65 0.46
N LEU A 135 3.91 14.36 0.77
CA LEU A 135 2.81 13.40 0.79
C LEU A 135 2.64 12.80 2.21
N PRO A 136 2.03 13.52 3.16
CA PRO A 136 1.85 13.07 4.53
C PRO A 136 0.69 12.06 4.65
N VAL A 137 0.90 10.84 4.16
CA VAL A 137 -0.12 9.79 4.08
C VAL A 137 -0.43 9.19 5.44
N VAL A 138 0.58 9.06 6.30
CA VAL A 138 0.44 8.42 7.61
C VAL A 138 0.21 9.51 8.65
N ASP A 139 -0.98 9.52 9.21
CA ASP A 139 -1.26 10.27 10.43
C ASP A 139 -1.07 9.39 11.69
N GLU A 140 -1.11 10.00 12.85
CA GLU A 140 -0.94 9.31 14.13
C GLU A 140 -1.95 8.16 14.32
N VAL A 141 -3.18 8.33 13.84
CA VAL A 141 -4.26 7.33 13.95
C VAL A 141 -3.94 6.08 13.13
N MET A 142 -3.43 6.25 11.92
CA MET A 142 -2.98 5.12 11.09
C MET A 142 -1.79 4.40 11.72
N TYR A 143 -0.92 5.16 12.38
CA TYR A 143 0.23 4.62 13.08
C TYR A 143 -0.18 3.72 14.24
N GLU A 144 -1.05 4.21 15.12
CA GLU A 144 -1.59 3.45 16.25
C GLU A 144 -2.36 2.19 15.83
N ARG A 145 -3.10 2.25 14.70
CA ARG A 145 -3.78 1.08 14.12
C ARG A 145 -2.77 0.04 13.65
N THR A 146 -1.69 0.46 13.01
CA THR A 146 -0.63 -0.44 12.54
C THR A 146 0.09 -1.09 13.71
N GLU A 147 0.39 -0.35 14.77
CA GLU A 147 0.98 -0.89 16.01
C GLU A 147 0.08 -1.96 16.65
N ARG A 148 -1.23 -1.70 16.74
CA ARG A 148 -2.19 -2.65 17.30
C ARG A 148 -2.28 -3.94 16.48
N LEU A 149 -2.31 -3.84 15.15
CA LEU A 149 -2.34 -5.00 14.26
C LEU A 149 -1.08 -5.85 14.40
N LEU A 150 0.10 -5.23 14.42
CA LEU A 150 1.37 -5.93 14.58
C LEU A 150 1.54 -6.51 16.00
N GLY A 151 1.01 -5.86 17.04
CA GLY A 151 0.98 -6.37 18.40
C GLY A 151 0.16 -7.65 18.54
N HIS A 152 -0.97 -7.77 17.87
CA HIS A 152 -1.80 -8.99 17.86
C HIS A 152 -1.14 -10.17 17.14
N PHE A 153 -0.30 -9.95 16.16
CA PHE A 153 0.47 -11.02 15.50
C PHE A 153 1.58 -11.57 16.41
N GLY A 154 2.24 -10.73 17.20
CA GLY A 154 3.25 -11.16 18.18
C GLY A 154 2.70 -11.98 19.34
N GLU A 155 1.46 -11.73 19.77
CA GLU A 155 0.79 -12.49 20.85
C GLU A 155 0.33 -13.89 20.40
N LYS A 156 0.01 -14.08 19.12
CA LYS A 156 -0.38 -15.41 18.59
C LYS A 156 0.81 -16.36 18.44
N GLU A 157 1.98 -15.88 18.10
CA GLU A 157 3.20 -16.71 17.99
C GLU A 157 3.68 -17.22 19.38
N VAL A 158 3.40 -16.49 20.45
CA VAL A 158 3.78 -16.89 21.83
C VAL A 158 2.82 -17.94 22.42
N GLN A 159 1.60 -18.07 21.90
CA GLN A 159 0.62 -19.06 22.40
C GLN A 159 0.70 -20.43 21.70
N GLU A 160 1.44 -20.57 20.62
CA GLU A 160 1.63 -21.85 19.89
C GLU A 160 2.97 -22.55 20.22
N THR A 161 3.74 -22.06 21.17
CA THR A 161 4.95 -22.71 21.72
C THR A 161 4.69 -23.19 23.15
#